data_1159b4304f916351d6e4814d2a3f5db8
#
_entry.id   1159b4304f916351d6e4814d2a3f5db8
#
_cell.length_a   1.000
_cell.length_b   1.000
_cell.length_c   1.000
_cell.angle_alpha   90.00
_cell.angle_beta   90.00
_cell.angle_gamma   90.00
#
_symmetry.space_group_name_H-M   'P 1'
#
loop_
_entity.id
_entity.type
_entity.pdbx_description
1 polymer ?
#
loop_
_entity_poly.entity_id
_entity_poly.type
_entity_poly.pdbx_seq_one_letter_code
_entity_poly.pdbx_strand_id
1 'polypeptide(L)'
;MIKIYDFKVNKLTKDLYKSDLGFLNLSGRKSFYTQRFYGQEIVVAVVDTGVSNHPELRGRLLNGKSFVKYTSRTFDDHGHGTHVAGTIAGKNVGIAPRANILPIKVLDNEGNGTLEDLVAGLEWINEYNATNKTKVSIVNMSLSVDGEITEEEKTTFHNAIKTLVDNNVAVIVSAGNTGKEEVRYPAAYEEVISVGAVDIAQERAMFSTMGDHIDVCQIGVDVISAWYKGGYAVMSGTSMSTPIVSGIGALLASKYKATFNEDITEDYLWKSLKINTKDLGIKGVDREYGTGFCTLQPLELKMIIENNSRYLKVNGEKYRLEKAISIVDGSFWLPGEFIGDITGAYMHYTEEEKILKYSY
;
A
#
# COMPACT_ATOMS: atom_id res chain seq x y z
N MET A 1 3.04 -21.59 11.36
CA MET A 1 2.52 -20.53 12.27
C MET A 1 2.68 -19.20 11.58
N ILE A 2 1.74 -18.28 11.72
CA ILE A 2 1.90 -16.88 11.28
C ILE A 2 2.15 -16.01 12.50
N LYS A 3 2.94 -14.96 12.35
CA LYS A 3 3.17 -13.98 13.43
C LYS A 3 3.60 -12.61 12.93
N ILE A 4 3.53 -11.64 13.83
CA ILE A 4 4.17 -10.34 13.68
C ILE A 4 5.63 -10.51 14.10
N TYR A 5 6.55 -10.25 13.15
CA TYR A 5 7.99 -10.30 13.44
C TYR A 5 8.48 -9.00 14.04
N ASP A 6 9.25 -9.16 15.13
CA ASP A 6 10.08 -8.16 15.81
C ASP A 6 9.77 -6.69 15.45
N PHE A 7 8.58 -6.25 15.88
CA PHE A 7 8.29 -4.84 15.92
C PHE A 7 8.75 -4.30 17.27
N LYS A 8 9.25 -3.09 17.28
CA LYS A 8 9.67 -2.43 18.50
C LYS A 8 8.69 -1.30 18.82
N VAL A 9 8.06 -1.37 19.99
CA VAL A 9 7.38 -0.20 20.56
C VAL A 9 8.45 0.70 21.18
N ASN A 10 8.83 1.75 20.46
CA ASN A 10 9.89 2.65 20.90
C ASN A 10 9.40 3.62 21.97
N LYS A 11 8.12 4.03 21.90
CA LYS A 11 7.55 5.01 22.83
C LYS A 11 6.03 4.93 22.85
N LEU A 12 5.42 5.11 24.03
CA LEU A 12 4.00 5.38 24.21
C LEU A 12 3.82 6.85 24.60
N THR A 13 2.84 7.54 24.01
CA THR A 13 2.53 8.93 24.30
C THR A 13 1.03 9.20 24.26
N LYS A 14 0.57 10.16 25.06
CA LYS A 14 -0.81 10.66 24.99
C LYS A 14 -0.95 11.78 23.98
N ASP A 15 0.14 12.50 23.72
CA ASP A 15 0.16 13.69 22.89
C ASP A 15 0.80 13.41 21.53
N LEU A 16 0.32 14.11 20.53
CA LEU A 16 0.80 14.05 19.16
C LEU A 16 1.45 15.38 18.81
N TYR A 17 2.74 15.35 18.46
CA TYR A 17 3.48 16.54 18.05
C TYR A 17 3.68 16.56 16.53
N LYS A 18 3.73 17.76 15.94
CA LYS A 18 3.94 17.91 14.48
C LYS A 18 5.28 17.32 14.01
N SER A 19 6.31 17.34 14.85
CA SER A 19 7.61 16.72 14.58
C SER A 19 7.52 15.20 14.36
N ASP A 20 6.56 14.54 15.01
CA ASP A 20 6.39 13.10 14.94
C ASP A 20 5.75 12.64 13.60
N LEU A 21 5.24 13.58 12.81
CA LEU A 21 4.47 13.34 11.59
C LEU A 21 5.28 13.54 10.31
N GLY A 22 6.61 13.53 10.40
CA GLY A 22 7.51 13.73 9.25
C GLY A 22 7.23 12.77 8.08
N PHE A 23 6.96 11.49 8.37
CA PHE A 23 6.64 10.48 7.37
C PHE A 23 5.41 10.81 6.51
N LEU A 24 4.42 11.50 7.08
CA LEU A 24 3.23 11.92 6.34
C LEU A 24 3.53 12.95 5.25
N ASN A 25 4.57 13.77 5.45
CA ASN A 25 4.99 14.72 4.42
C ASN A 25 5.70 14.01 3.28
N LEU A 26 6.51 13.00 3.59
CA LEU A 26 7.25 12.23 2.58
C LEU A 26 6.33 11.35 1.74
N SER A 27 5.17 10.91 2.27
CA SER A 27 4.18 10.17 1.49
C SER A 27 3.56 10.99 0.34
N GLY A 28 3.70 12.32 0.34
CA GLY A 28 3.13 13.20 -0.67
C GLY A 28 1.61 13.41 -0.56
N ARG A 29 0.95 12.89 0.49
CA ARG A 29 -0.52 12.95 0.66
C ARG A 29 -1.13 14.35 0.51
N LYS A 30 -0.36 15.42 0.80
CA LYS A 30 -0.85 16.81 0.70
C LYS A 30 -1.31 17.18 -0.71
N SER A 31 -0.67 16.66 -1.76
CA SER A 31 -1.06 16.92 -3.15
C SER A 31 -2.46 16.40 -3.46
N PHE A 32 -2.83 15.25 -2.87
CA PHE A 32 -4.17 14.68 -2.96
C PHE A 32 -5.19 15.44 -2.12
N TYR A 33 -4.80 15.88 -0.92
CA TYR A 33 -5.69 16.65 -0.03
C TYR A 33 -6.08 18.00 -0.61
N THR A 34 -5.20 18.67 -1.34
CA THR A 34 -5.53 19.93 -2.05
C THR A 34 -6.58 19.70 -3.14
N GLN A 35 -6.63 18.50 -3.70
CA GLN A 35 -7.63 18.06 -4.67
C GLN A 35 -8.87 17.42 -4.00
N ARG A 36 -8.96 17.40 -2.66
CA ARG A 36 -10.03 16.84 -1.84
C ARG A 36 -10.15 15.31 -1.89
N PHE A 37 -9.06 14.62 -2.21
CA PHE A 37 -8.98 13.16 -2.11
C PHE A 37 -8.36 12.75 -0.77
N TYR A 38 -9.11 11.99 0.01
CA TYR A 38 -8.75 11.56 1.36
C TYR A 38 -8.95 10.06 1.56
N GLY A 39 -9.17 9.28 0.49
CA GLY A 39 -9.48 7.86 0.54
C GLY A 39 -10.98 7.55 0.74
N GLN A 40 -11.86 8.52 0.51
CA GLN A 40 -13.31 8.32 0.65
C GLN A 40 -13.82 7.21 -0.28
N GLU A 41 -14.82 6.46 0.20
CA GLU A 41 -15.44 5.32 -0.47
C GLU A 41 -14.55 4.09 -0.68
N ILE A 42 -13.31 4.13 -0.20
CA ILE A 42 -12.39 2.99 -0.29
C ILE A 42 -12.42 2.21 1.03
N VAL A 43 -12.41 0.89 0.93
CA VAL A 43 -12.28 -0.03 2.06
C VAL A 43 -10.92 -0.72 2.00
N VAL A 44 -10.18 -0.62 3.10
CA VAL A 44 -8.94 -1.37 3.32
C VAL A 44 -9.22 -2.42 4.40
N ALA A 45 -9.06 -3.69 4.05
CA ALA A 45 -9.09 -4.77 5.03
C ALA A 45 -7.73 -4.85 5.75
N VAL A 46 -7.75 -4.80 7.07
CA VAL A 46 -6.56 -4.96 7.92
C VAL A 46 -6.59 -6.36 8.52
N VAL A 47 -5.76 -7.25 7.96
CA VAL A 47 -5.62 -8.66 8.39
C VAL A 47 -4.49 -8.71 9.41
N ASP A 48 -4.87 -8.72 10.72
CA ASP A 48 -3.95 -8.45 11.82
C ASP A 48 -4.50 -8.93 13.18
N THR A 49 -4.07 -8.32 14.28
CA THR A 49 -4.51 -8.59 15.68
C THR A 49 -5.90 -8.05 16.02
N GLY A 50 -6.61 -7.48 15.04
CA GLY A 50 -7.85 -6.74 15.24
C GLY A 50 -7.63 -5.23 15.25
N VAL A 51 -8.70 -4.45 15.45
CA VAL A 51 -8.64 -2.99 15.52
C VAL A 51 -9.52 -2.48 16.65
N SER A 52 -8.97 -1.67 17.53
CA SER A 52 -9.71 -1.04 18.62
C SER A 52 -10.40 0.24 18.19
N ASN A 53 -11.50 0.54 18.86
CA ASN A 53 -12.20 1.80 18.65
C ASN A 53 -11.38 2.95 19.24
N HIS A 54 -10.70 3.67 18.37
CA HIS A 54 -9.82 4.80 18.72
C HIS A 54 -10.37 6.11 18.12
N PRO A 55 -10.19 7.28 18.80
CA PRO A 55 -10.64 8.58 18.26
C PRO A 55 -10.12 8.88 16.85
N GLU A 56 -8.93 8.45 16.50
CA GLU A 56 -8.36 8.57 15.15
C GLU A 56 -9.19 7.84 14.07
N LEU A 57 -9.85 6.74 14.44
CA LEU A 57 -10.60 5.86 13.54
C LEU A 57 -12.13 6.03 13.66
N ARG A 58 -12.58 7.04 14.41
CA ARG A 58 -14.01 7.24 14.66
C ARG A 58 -14.82 7.37 13.35
N GLY A 59 -15.82 6.50 13.20
CA GLY A 59 -16.69 6.45 12.02
C GLY A 59 -16.03 5.86 10.76
N ARG A 60 -14.88 5.16 10.92
CA ARG A 60 -14.15 4.51 9.83
C ARG A 60 -14.11 2.99 9.96
N LEU A 61 -14.42 2.45 11.15
CA LEU A 61 -14.39 1.00 11.37
C LEU A 61 -15.71 0.37 10.88
N LEU A 62 -15.57 -0.60 9.99
CA LEU A 62 -16.65 -1.47 9.54
C LEU A 62 -16.75 -2.72 10.42
N ASN A 63 -17.85 -3.44 10.29
CA ASN A 63 -18.04 -4.72 10.97
C ASN A 63 -17.19 -5.79 10.27
N GLY A 64 -16.05 -6.10 10.84
CA GLY A 64 -15.16 -7.15 10.39
C GLY A 64 -15.48 -8.52 11.00
N LYS A 65 -14.51 -9.45 10.94
CA LYS A 65 -14.64 -10.81 11.47
C LYS A 65 -13.38 -11.24 12.20
N SER A 66 -13.56 -12.04 13.26
CA SER A 66 -12.48 -12.67 14.00
C SER A 66 -12.44 -14.17 13.68
N PHE A 67 -11.24 -14.70 13.50
CA PHE A 67 -10.95 -16.10 13.23
C PHE A 67 -10.20 -16.76 14.40
N VAL A 68 -9.69 -15.95 15.35
CA VAL A 68 -9.06 -16.50 16.55
C VAL A 68 -10.11 -17.19 17.45
N LYS A 69 -9.73 -18.32 18.05
CA LYS A 69 -10.69 -19.22 18.74
C LYS A 69 -11.29 -18.66 20.03
N TYR A 70 -10.62 -17.72 20.70
CA TYR A 70 -11.04 -17.23 22.01
C TYR A 70 -12.02 -16.04 21.98
N THR A 71 -12.22 -15.43 20.82
CA THR A 71 -13.16 -14.30 20.68
C THR A 71 -13.75 -14.19 19.27
N SER A 72 -15.01 -13.84 19.18
CA SER A 72 -15.67 -13.46 17.92
C SER A 72 -15.57 -11.96 17.62
N ARG A 73 -14.97 -11.16 18.52
CA ARG A 73 -14.84 -9.71 18.35
C ARG A 73 -13.56 -9.37 17.63
N THR A 74 -13.62 -8.36 16.80
CA THR A 74 -12.47 -7.82 16.06
C THR A 74 -11.67 -6.80 16.87
N PHE A 75 -11.93 -6.71 18.16
CA PHE A 75 -11.19 -5.84 19.07
C PHE A 75 -9.73 -6.26 19.15
N ASP A 76 -8.86 -5.26 19.10
CA ASP A 76 -7.41 -5.46 19.23
C ASP A 76 -7.02 -5.53 20.71
N ASP A 77 -6.41 -6.62 21.10
CA ASP A 77 -5.90 -6.90 22.45
C ASP A 77 -4.36 -6.96 22.51
N HIS A 78 -3.71 -6.70 21.37
CA HIS A 78 -2.25 -6.62 21.23
C HIS A 78 -1.77 -5.17 21.00
N GLY A 79 -2.33 -4.48 20.00
CA GLY A 79 -2.04 -3.09 19.64
C GLY A 79 -1.49 -2.89 18.25
N HIS A 80 -0.96 -3.94 17.61
CA HIS A 80 -0.34 -3.85 16.30
C HIS A 80 -1.37 -3.49 15.22
N GLY A 81 -2.49 -4.19 15.13
CA GLY A 81 -3.52 -3.93 14.12
C GLY A 81 -4.17 -2.55 14.27
N THR A 82 -4.30 -2.02 15.50
CA THR A 82 -4.77 -0.64 15.71
C THR A 82 -3.76 0.38 15.22
N HIS A 83 -2.46 0.12 15.40
CA HIS A 83 -1.39 0.97 14.88
C HIS A 83 -1.39 0.98 13.34
N VAL A 84 -1.48 -0.20 12.73
CA VAL A 84 -1.59 -0.39 11.27
C VAL A 84 -2.80 0.37 10.71
N ALA A 85 -3.98 0.15 11.28
CA ALA A 85 -5.21 0.83 10.86
C ALA A 85 -5.14 2.36 11.04
N GLY A 86 -4.53 2.83 12.13
CA GLY A 86 -4.27 4.24 12.38
C GLY A 86 -3.36 4.87 11.33
N THR A 87 -2.32 4.16 10.90
CA THR A 87 -1.39 4.60 9.84
C THR A 87 -2.09 4.68 8.48
N ILE A 88 -3.03 3.79 8.18
CA ILE A 88 -3.84 3.86 6.96
C ILE A 88 -4.83 5.03 7.03
N ALA A 89 -5.73 5.04 8.03
CA ALA A 89 -6.96 5.85 8.03
C ALA A 89 -7.13 6.76 9.25
N GLY A 90 -6.12 6.92 10.08
CA GLY A 90 -6.18 7.83 11.22
C GLY A 90 -6.43 9.28 10.80
N LYS A 91 -7.31 9.97 11.51
CA LYS A 91 -7.68 11.36 11.21
C LYS A 91 -6.47 12.29 11.13
N ASN A 92 -5.52 12.15 12.05
CA ASN A 92 -4.32 12.98 12.13
C ASN A 92 -3.06 12.24 11.67
N VAL A 93 -2.95 10.96 12.03
CA VAL A 93 -1.77 10.12 11.77
C VAL A 93 -1.86 9.27 10.51
N GLY A 94 -3.02 9.18 9.86
CA GLY A 94 -3.25 8.33 8.68
C GLY A 94 -2.91 9.00 7.36
N ILE A 95 -2.61 8.18 6.37
CA ILE A 95 -2.38 8.62 4.98
C ILE A 95 -3.70 8.94 4.27
N ALA A 96 -4.73 8.10 4.45
CA ALA A 96 -6.05 8.20 3.82
C ALA A 96 -7.17 8.35 4.88
N PRO A 97 -7.33 9.53 5.53
CA PRO A 97 -8.16 9.69 6.73
C PRO A 97 -9.67 9.53 6.51
N ARG A 98 -10.11 9.31 5.29
CA ARG A 98 -11.51 8.99 4.95
C ARG A 98 -11.70 7.57 4.40
N ALA A 99 -10.65 6.77 4.29
CA ALA A 99 -10.77 5.36 3.99
C ALA A 99 -11.49 4.62 5.15
N ASN A 100 -12.25 3.61 4.83
CA ASN A 100 -12.88 2.73 5.80
C ASN A 100 -11.95 1.54 6.07
N ILE A 101 -11.92 1.08 7.31
CA ILE A 101 -11.14 -0.07 7.75
C ILE A 101 -12.08 -1.24 8.04
N LEU A 102 -11.81 -2.39 7.42
CA LEU A 102 -12.47 -3.66 7.72
C LEU A 102 -11.52 -4.53 8.53
N PRO A 103 -11.72 -4.68 9.85
CA PRO A 103 -10.83 -5.49 10.69
C PRO A 103 -11.03 -6.99 10.43
N ILE A 104 -9.95 -7.69 10.14
CA ILE A 104 -9.90 -9.15 10.01
C ILE A 104 -8.90 -9.65 11.05
N LYS A 105 -9.43 -10.14 12.20
CA LYS A 105 -8.58 -10.60 13.29
C LYS A 105 -8.20 -12.06 13.09
N VAL A 106 -6.95 -12.29 12.68
CA VAL A 106 -6.34 -13.61 12.48
C VAL A 106 -5.19 -13.88 13.45
N LEU A 107 -4.77 -12.85 14.19
CA LEU A 107 -3.71 -12.93 15.18
C LEU A 107 -4.26 -12.68 16.58
N ASP A 108 -3.70 -13.40 17.56
CA ASP A 108 -4.07 -13.33 18.97
C ASP A 108 -3.42 -12.12 19.70
N ASN A 109 -3.57 -12.09 21.01
CA ASN A 109 -3.02 -11.06 21.88
C ASN A 109 -1.50 -11.15 22.10
N GLU A 110 -0.85 -12.18 21.55
CA GLU A 110 0.61 -12.32 21.50
C GLU A 110 1.18 -12.06 20.08
N GLY A 111 0.30 -11.74 19.12
CA GLY A 111 0.66 -11.52 17.73
C GLY A 111 0.90 -12.82 16.94
N ASN A 112 0.42 -13.95 17.43
CA ASN A 112 0.51 -15.25 16.78
C ASN A 112 -0.82 -15.66 16.16
N GLY A 113 -0.78 -16.49 15.14
CA GLY A 113 -1.96 -17.07 14.51
C GLY A 113 -1.64 -18.35 13.74
N THR A 114 -2.67 -18.97 13.19
CA THR A 114 -2.54 -20.15 12.34
C THR A 114 -2.67 -19.76 10.87
N LEU A 115 -2.05 -20.54 9.99
CA LEU A 115 -2.22 -20.34 8.55
C LEU A 115 -3.68 -20.59 8.13
N GLU A 116 -4.35 -21.54 8.79
CA GLU A 116 -5.77 -21.85 8.58
C GLU A 116 -6.66 -20.62 8.87
N ASP A 117 -6.45 -19.93 10.01
CA ASP A 117 -7.20 -18.73 10.37
C ASP A 117 -6.92 -17.58 9.38
N LEU A 118 -5.69 -17.45 8.89
CA LEU A 118 -5.31 -16.48 7.88
C LEU A 118 -6.03 -16.74 6.56
N VAL A 119 -5.95 -17.97 6.03
CA VAL A 119 -6.61 -18.37 4.78
C VAL A 119 -8.12 -18.14 4.89
N ALA A 120 -8.76 -18.60 5.99
CA ALA A 120 -10.18 -18.37 6.23
C ALA A 120 -10.53 -16.87 6.27
N GLY A 121 -9.64 -16.03 6.79
CA GLY A 121 -9.80 -14.57 6.78
C GLY A 121 -9.79 -13.99 5.37
N LEU A 122 -8.89 -14.46 4.50
CA LEU A 122 -8.79 -14.01 3.09
C LEU A 122 -10.00 -14.49 2.27
N GLU A 123 -10.44 -15.73 2.45
CA GLU A 123 -11.64 -16.27 1.80
C GLU A 123 -12.89 -15.48 2.21
N TRP A 124 -13.01 -15.14 3.50
CA TRP A 124 -14.14 -14.34 3.97
C TRP A 124 -14.16 -12.93 3.37
N ILE A 125 -13.04 -12.32 3.02
CA ILE A 125 -13.01 -11.04 2.31
C ILE A 125 -13.67 -11.17 0.93
N ASN A 126 -13.48 -12.29 0.20
CA ASN A 126 -14.17 -12.56 -1.06
C ASN A 126 -15.70 -12.70 -0.84
N GLU A 127 -16.13 -13.41 0.20
CA GLU A 127 -17.54 -13.51 0.58
C GLU A 127 -18.15 -12.14 0.92
N TYR A 128 -17.39 -11.32 1.67
CA TYR A 128 -17.79 -9.95 1.98
C TYR A 128 -17.99 -9.13 0.71
N ASN A 129 -17.06 -9.20 -0.25
CA ASN A 129 -17.15 -8.49 -1.52
C ASN A 129 -18.31 -8.97 -2.41
N ALA A 130 -18.68 -10.24 -2.33
CA ALA A 130 -19.83 -10.78 -3.06
C ALA A 130 -21.19 -10.27 -2.54
N THR A 131 -21.27 -9.90 -1.26
CA THR A 131 -22.54 -9.58 -0.58
C THR A 131 -22.70 -8.10 -0.26
N ASN A 132 -21.64 -7.31 -0.27
CA ASN A 132 -21.66 -5.90 0.10
C ASN A 132 -21.52 -4.98 -1.12
N LYS A 133 -22.22 -3.83 -1.08
CA LYS A 133 -22.12 -2.81 -2.14
C LYS A 133 -20.75 -2.12 -2.13
N THR A 134 -20.24 -1.80 -0.95
CA THR A 134 -18.90 -1.21 -0.78
C THR A 134 -17.92 -2.32 -0.59
N LYS A 135 -17.09 -2.55 -1.59
CA LYS A 135 -16.13 -3.66 -1.64
C LYS A 135 -14.79 -3.27 -1.02
N VAL A 136 -14.09 -4.26 -0.49
CA VAL A 136 -12.67 -4.15 -0.16
C VAL A 136 -11.89 -3.99 -1.46
N SER A 137 -11.10 -2.94 -1.55
CA SER A 137 -10.20 -2.68 -2.69
C SER A 137 -8.76 -3.06 -2.37
N ILE A 138 -8.39 -3.04 -1.09
CA ILE A 138 -7.02 -3.28 -0.64
C ILE A 138 -7.05 -4.18 0.60
N VAL A 139 -6.18 -5.17 0.63
CA VAL A 139 -5.84 -5.96 1.81
C VAL A 139 -4.45 -5.54 2.29
N ASN A 140 -4.33 -5.14 3.54
CA ASN A 140 -3.05 -4.91 4.22
C ASN A 140 -2.73 -6.09 5.12
N MET A 141 -1.61 -6.77 4.88
CA MET A 141 -1.08 -7.84 5.72
C MET A 141 0.31 -7.46 6.25
N SER A 142 0.36 -6.96 7.48
CA SER A 142 1.59 -6.61 8.18
C SER A 142 2.07 -7.79 9.04
N LEU A 143 2.20 -8.97 8.43
CA LEU A 143 2.56 -10.24 9.08
C LEU A 143 3.38 -11.12 8.13
N SER A 144 3.98 -12.18 8.65
CA SER A 144 4.71 -13.19 7.86
C SER A 144 4.46 -14.61 8.40
N VAL A 145 4.70 -15.60 7.57
CA VAL A 145 4.76 -17.00 8.00
C VAL A 145 6.08 -17.22 8.74
N ASP A 146 6.01 -17.87 9.90
CA ASP A 146 7.17 -18.29 10.70
C ASP A 146 7.37 -19.79 10.58
N GLY A 147 8.62 -20.19 10.28
CA GLY A 147 9.01 -21.58 10.08
C GLY A 147 8.65 -22.11 8.68
N GLU A 148 8.91 -23.38 8.51
CA GLU A 148 8.62 -24.10 7.28
C GLU A 148 7.11 -24.38 7.17
N ILE A 149 6.58 -24.25 5.96
CA ILE A 149 5.24 -24.66 5.58
C ILE A 149 5.32 -25.69 4.45
N THR A 150 4.40 -26.63 4.45
CA THR A 150 4.31 -27.68 3.42
C THR A 150 3.96 -27.08 2.07
N GLU A 151 4.21 -27.79 0.98
CA GLU A 151 3.82 -27.34 -0.36
C GLU A 151 2.28 -27.25 -0.52
N GLU A 152 1.52 -28.06 0.21
CA GLU A 152 0.07 -27.98 0.24
C GLU A 152 -0.40 -26.68 0.94
N GLU A 153 0.18 -26.35 2.08
CA GLU A 153 -0.09 -25.09 2.79
C GLU A 153 0.29 -23.87 1.97
N LYS A 154 1.45 -23.89 1.28
CA LYS A 154 1.86 -22.81 0.36
C LYS A 154 0.84 -22.64 -0.76
N THR A 155 0.43 -23.75 -1.37
CA THR A 155 -0.54 -23.75 -2.47
C THR A 155 -1.89 -23.20 -2.02
N THR A 156 -2.38 -23.63 -0.87
CA THR A 156 -3.65 -23.17 -0.30
C THR A 156 -3.61 -21.68 0.00
N PHE A 157 -2.54 -21.20 0.61
CA PHE A 157 -2.34 -19.78 0.93
C PHE A 157 -2.22 -18.92 -0.34
N HIS A 158 -1.43 -19.38 -1.31
CA HIS A 158 -1.27 -18.72 -2.61
C HIS A 158 -2.62 -18.60 -3.34
N ASN A 159 -3.41 -19.68 -3.40
CA ASN A 159 -4.72 -19.67 -4.02
C ASN A 159 -5.68 -18.68 -3.36
N ALA A 160 -5.65 -18.53 -2.04
CA ALA A 160 -6.48 -17.56 -1.33
C ALA A 160 -6.09 -16.11 -1.72
N ILE A 161 -4.79 -15.81 -1.84
CA ILE A 161 -4.29 -14.51 -2.32
C ILE A 161 -4.68 -14.28 -3.77
N LYS A 162 -4.40 -15.26 -4.63
CA LYS A 162 -4.71 -15.17 -6.06
C LYS A 162 -6.20 -14.92 -6.30
N THR A 163 -7.08 -15.55 -5.53
CA THR A 163 -8.52 -15.31 -5.64
C THR A 163 -8.90 -13.87 -5.31
N LEU A 164 -8.23 -13.22 -4.35
CA LEU A 164 -8.44 -11.80 -4.05
C LEU A 164 -8.00 -10.93 -5.23
N VAL A 165 -6.80 -11.18 -5.76
CA VAL A 165 -6.23 -10.43 -6.89
C VAL A 165 -7.09 -10.59 -8.15
N ASP A 166 -7.51 -11.81 -8.49
CA ASP A 166 -8.42 -12.10 -9.61
C ASP A 166 -9.80 -11.39 -9.45
N ASN A 167 -10.19 -11.07 -8.20
CA ASN A 167 -11.38 -10.28 -7.87
C ASN A 167 -11.09 -8.77 -7.69
N ASN A 168 -10.00 -8.27 -8.24
CA ASN A 168 -9.58 -6.87 -8.20
C ASN A 168 -9.35 -6.31 -6.77
N VAL A 169 -8.79 -7.12 -5.88
CA VAL A 169 -8.35 -6.69 -4.54
C VAL A 169 -6.83 -6.68 -4.51
N ALA A 170 -6.22 -5.51 -4.36
CA ALA A 170 -4.76 -5.41 -4.21
C ALA A 170 -4.31 -5.92 -2.83
N VAL A 171 -3.30 -6.76 -2.81
CA VAL A 171 -2.76 -7.36 -1.59
C VAL A 171 -1.39 -6.76 -1.30
N ILE A 172 -1.30 -5.96 -0.23
CA ILE A 172 -0.09 -5.22 0.15
C ILE A 172 0.45 -5.83 1.45
N VAL A 173 1.71 -6.26 1.42
CA VAL A 173 2.29 -7.07 2.48
C VAL A 173 3.65 -6.56 2.95
N SER A 174 4.02 -6.87 4.20
CA SER A 174 5.32 -6.53 4.75
C SER A 174 6.41 -7.50 4.27
N ALA A 175 7.57 -6.96 3.90
CA ALA A 175 8.72 -7.76 3.42
C ALA A 175 9.34 -8.64 4.51
N GLY A 176 9.16 -8.31 5.79
CA GLY A 176 9.76 -8.97 6.94
C GLY A 176 10.91 -8.18 7.56
N ASN A 177 11.31 -8.57 8.78
CA ASN A 177 12.27 -7.82 9.60
C ASN A 177 13.52 -8.66 9.95
N THR A 178 14.09 -9.38 8.97
CA THR A 178 15.24 -10.25 9.21
C THR A 178 16.59 -9.54 9.03
N GLY A 179 16.59 -8.39 8.35
CA GLY A 179 17.79 -7.65 7.97
C GLY A 179 18.68 -8.38 6.96
N LYS A 180 18.20 -9.51 6.42
CA LYS A 180 18.92 -10.40 5.54
C LYS A 180 18.21 -10.55 4.20
N GLU A 181 18.94 -11.11 3.24
CA GLU A 181 18.33 -11.64 2.05
C GLU A 181 17.63 -12.97 2.37
N GLU A 182 16.31 -12.98 2.29
CA GLU A 182 15.49 -14.12 2.67
C GLU A 182 14.15 -14.10 1.92
N VAL A 183 13.66 -15.28 1.54
CA VAL A 183 12.33 -15.45 0.93
C VAL A 183 11.32 -15.69 2.03
N ARG A 184 10.34 -14.79 2.16
CA ARG A 184 9.27 -14.89 3.15
C ARG A 184 7.88 -14.81 2.53
N TYR A 185 6.97 -15.62 3.04
CA TYR A 185 5.57 -15.59 2.62
C TYR A 185 4.73 -14.73 3.59
N PRO A 186 3.76 -13.95 3.06
CA PRO A 186 3.31 -13.89 1.67
C PRO A 186 4.15 -13.01 0.73
N ALA A 187 5.15 -12.28 1.20
CA ALA A 187 5.91 -11.30 0.42
C ALA A 187 6.58 -11.88 -0.86
N ALA A 188 6.81 -13.19 -0.89
CA ALA A 188 7.45 -13.88 -2.01
C ALA A 188 6.47 -14.32 -3.12
N TYR A 189 5.16 -14.11 -2.97
CA TYR A 189 4.22 -14.36 -4.06
C TYR A 189 4.24 -13.20 -5.06
N GLU A 190 4.15 -13.51 -6.35
CA GLU A 190 4.24 -12.51 -7.43
C GLU A 190 3.04 -11.57 -7.50
N GLU A 191 1.88 -11.99 -6.99
CA GLU A 191 0.63 -11.25 -7.04
C GLU A 191 0.50 -10.20 -5.93
N VAL A 192 1.41 -10.17 -4.96
CA VAL A 192 1.35 -9.20 -3.85
C VAL A 192 2.28 -8.01 -4.11
N ILE A 193 2.03 -6.92 -3.41
CA ILE A 193 2.95 -5.77 -3.34
C ILE A 193 3.72 -5.88 -2.03
N SER A 194 4.98 -6.27 -2.13
CA SER A 194 5.89 -6.42 -0.99
C SER A 194 6.57 -5.09 -0.64
N VAL A 195 6.49 -4.70 0.64
CA VAL A 195 6.94 -3.39 1.11
C VAL A 195 8.11 -3.51 2.07
N GLY A 196 9.27 -3.01 1.66
CA GLY A 196 10.46 -2.81 2.49
C GLY A 196 10.36 -1.57 3.39
N ALA A 197 11.27 -1.45 4.34
CA ALA A 197 11.33 -0.33 5.28
C ALA A 197 12.59 0.52 5.12
N VAL A 198 12.38 1.84 5.11
CA VAL A 198 13.45 2.85 5.19
C VAL A 198 13.22 3.77 6.39
N ASP A 199 14.25 4.52 6.77
CA ASP A 199 14.15 5.58 7.76
C ASP A 199 13.74 6.93 7.13
N ILE A 200 13.71 7.99 7.95
CA ILE A 200 13.33 9.34 7.51
C ILE A 200 14.34 9.95 6.51
N ALA A 201 15.59 9.48 6.48
CA ALA A 201 16.60 9.88 5.51
C ALA A 201 16.46 9.09 4.19
N GLN A 202 15.50 8.14 4.12
CA GLN A 202 15.26 7.23 3.01
C GLN A 202 16.40 6.20 2.84
N GLU A 203 17.11 5.89 3.90
CA GLU A 203 18.09 4.81 3.93
C GLU A 203 17.40 3.51 4.41
N ARG A 204 17.79 2.36 3.84
CA ARG A 204 17.21 1.08 4.20
C ARG A 204 17.35 0.81 5.71
N ALA A 205 16.27 0.51 6.37
CA ALA A 205 16.31 0.09 7.77
C ALA A 205 17.08 -1.23 7.92
N MET A 206 18.00 -1.30 8.87
CA MET A 206 18.87 -2.47 9.07
C MET A 206 18.10 -3.79 9.25
N PHE A 207 16.88 -3.72 9.79
CA PHE A 207 16.02 -4.89 9.96
C PHE A 207 15.25 -5.27 8.68
N SER A 208 15.11 -4.38 7.69
CA SER A 208 14.30 -4.67 6.49
C SER A 208 14.86 -5.86 5.73
N THR A 209 14.02 -6.86 5.48
CA THR A 209 14.36 -8.02 4.64
C THR A 209 14.64 -7.53 3.21
N MET A 210 15.56 -8.19 2.52
CA MET A 210 15.96 -7.91 1.14
C MET A 210 15.66 -9.11 0.24
N GLY A 211 15.54 -8.87 -1.03
CA GLY A 211 15.37 -9.92 -2.05
C GLY A 211 14.72 -9.41 -3.33
N ASP A 212 14.68 -10.26 -4.34
CA ASP A 212 14.08 -9.92 -5.65
C ASP A 212 12.54 -9.73 -5.58
N HIS A 213 11.94 -10.13 -4.47
CA HIS A 213 10.51 -9.99 -4.18
C HIS A 213 10.14 -8.62 -3.59
N ILE A 214 11.08 -7.72 -3.37
CA ILE A 214 10.75 -6.37 -2.87
C ILE A 214 10.23 -5.52 -4.03
N ASP A 215 9.00 -5.03 -3.92
CA ASP A 215 8.40 -4.18 -4.95
C ASP A 215 8.64 -2.70 -4.74
N VAL A 216 8.42 -2.23 -3.51
CA VAL A 216 8.58 -0.82 -3.12
C VAL A 216 9.09 -0.73 -1.70
N CYS A 217 9.55 0.45 -1.29
CA CYS A 217 9.85 0.74 0.11
C CYS A 217 9.11 1.99 0.60
N GLN A 218 8.96 2.10 1.93
CA GLN A 218 8.38 3.27 2.59
C GLN A 218 8.93 3.39 4.02
N ILE A 219 8.67 4.52 4.71
CA ILE A 219 9.12 4.75 6.09
C ILE A 219 8.58 3.65 7.00
N GLY A 220 9.49 2.94 7.66
CA GLY A 220 9.17 1.90 8.63
C GLY A 220 9.90 2.10 9.98
N VAL A 221 10.62 3.22 10.15
CA VAL A 221 11.34 3.54 11.37
C VAL A 221 10.64 4.68 12.10
N ASP A 222 10.39 4.51 13.40
CA ASP A 222 9.79 5.50 14.30
C ASP A 222 8.45 6.10 13.80
N VAL A 223 7.60 5.24 13.26
CA VAL A 223 6.25 5.62 12.80
C VAL A 223 5.32 5.74 14.00
N ILE A 224 4.72 6.92 14.19
CA ILE A 224 3.71 7.15 15.24
C ILE A 224 2.32 6.87 14.71
N SER A 225 1.51 6.15 15.46
CA SER A 225 0.12 5.86 15.13
C SER A 225 -0.75 5.59 16.36
N ALA A 226 -2.04 5.34 16.15
CA ALA A 226 -3.02 5.05 17.19
C ALA A 226 -2.63 3.79 18.00
N TRP A 227 -2.91 3.82 19.31
CA TRP A 227 -2.64 2.67 20.19
C TRP A 227 -3.92 2.11 20.79
N TYR A 228 -4.03 0.78 20.88
CA TYR A 228 -5.28 0.10 21.28
C TYR A 228 -5.79 0.46 22.68
N LYS A 229 -4.92 0.89 23.60
CA LYS A 229 -5.28 1.39 24.94
C LYS A 229 -5.51 2.89 25.01
N GLY A 230 -5.62 3.54 23.84
CA GLY A 230 -5.72 4.99 23.73
C GLY A 230 -4.36 5.66 23.64
N GLY A 231 -4.31 6.92 23.16
CA GLY A 231 -3.07 7.62 22.85
C GLY A 231 -2.37 7.03 21.61
N TYR A 232 -1.06 7.10 21.57
CA TYR A 232 -0.26 6.78 20.39
C TYR A 232 0.95 5.93 20.78
N ALA A 233 1.40 5.10 19.83
CA ALA A 233 2.66 4.38 19.92
C ALA A 233 3.59 4.77 18.76
N VAL A 234 4.88 4.83 19.03
CA VAL A 234 5.94 4.92 18.02
C VAL A 234 6.51 3.52 17.83
N MET A 235 6.45 3.00 16.61
CA MET A 235 6.87 1.64 16.29
C MET A 235 7.77 1.63 15.06
N SER A 236 8.62 0.59 14.96
CA SER A 236 9.50 0.36 13.81
C SER A 236 9.34 -1.07 13.31
N GLY A 237 9.33 -1.25 11.99
CA GLY A 237 9.17 -2.52 11.29
C GLY A 237 8.64 -2.31 9.86
N THR A 238 8.80 -3.30 8.99
CA THR A 238 8.14 -3.32 7.68
C THR A 238 6.61 -3.34 7.81
N SER A 239 6.10 -3.80 8.96
CA SER A 239 4.70 -3.69 9.35
C SER A 239 4.19 -2.24 9.44
N MET A 240 5.08 -1.25 9.57
CA MET A 240 4.73 0.18 9.63
C MET A 240 4.87 0.86 8.27
N SER A 241 5.75 0.39 7.40
CA SER A 241 5.85 0.88 6.02
C SER A 241 4.67 0.41 5.15
N THR A 242 4.25 -0.83 5.32
CA THR A 242 3.14 -1.45 4.58
C THR A 242 1.83 -0.64 4.63
N PRO A 243 1.31 -0.23 5.80
CA PRO A 243 0.09 0.56 5.88
C PRO A 243 0.22 1.97 5.28
N ILE A 244 1.42 2.54 5.18
CA ILE A 244 1.62 3.80 4.45
C ILE A 244 1.36 3.58 2.97
N VAL A 245 1.89 2.50 2.37
CA VAL A 245 1.64 2.14 0.97
C VAL A 245 0.16 1.81 0.75
N SER A 246 -0.49 1.08 1.67
CA SER A 246 -1.93 0.81 1.62
C SER A 246 -2.76 2.11 1.65
N GLY A 247 -2.34 3.08 2.45
CA GLY A 247 -2.96 4.41 2.51
C GLY A 247 -2.76 5.21 1.21
N ILE A 248 -1.55 5.15 0.62
CA ILE A 248 -1.27 5.74 -0.70
C ILE A 248 -2.18 5.10 -1.75
N GLY A 249 -2.29 3.77 -1.76
CA GLY A 249 -3.20 3.03 -2.64
C GLY A 249 -4.66 3.46 -2.47
N ALA A 250 -5.11 3.69 -1.24
CA ALA A 250 -6.46 4.17 -0.96
C ALA A 250 -6.71 5.61 -1.48
N LEU A 251 -5.69 6.48 -1.45
CA LEU A 251 -5.79 7.82 -2.08
C LEU A 251 -5.89 7.71 -3.59
N LEU A 252 -5.06 6.90 -4.23
CA LEU A 252 -5.07 6.64 -5.67
C LEU A 252 -6.44 6.07 -6.10
N ALA A 253 -6.92 5.03 -5.43
CA ALA A 253 -8.20 4.39 -5.72
C ALA A 253 -9.38 5.37 -5.56
N SER A 254 -9.37 6.21 -4.52
CA SER A 254 -10.40 7.25 -4.31
C SER A 254 -10.41 8.30 -5.42
N LYS A 255 -9.23 8.69 -5.89
CA LYS A 255 -9.10 9.63 -7.01
C LYS A 255 -9.57 9.01 -8.31
N TYR A 256 -9.16 7.77 -8.60
CA TYR A 256 -9.61 7.02 -9.78
C TYR A 256 -11.14 6.93 -9.82
N LYS A 257 -11.75 6.48 -8.73
CA LYS A 257 -13.20 6.33 -8.62
C LYS A 257 -13.94 7.66 -8.84
N ALA A 258 -13.45 8.75 -8.26
CA ALA A 258 -14.04 10.08 -8.45
C ALA A 258 -13.88 10.61 -9.89
N THR A 259 -12.82 10.21 -10.58
CA THR A 259 -12.53 10.67 -11.95
C THR A 259 -13.33 9.88 -12.99
N PHE A 260 -13.40 8.56 -12.84
CA PHE A 260 -13.96 7.67 -13.85
C PHE A 260 -15.32 7.07 -13.48
N ASN A 261 -15.78 7.23 -12.21
CA ASN A 261 -16.99 6.63 -11.65
C ASN A 261 -16.96 5.08 -11.69
N GLU A 262 -15.75 4.52 -11.60
CA GLU A 262 -15.48 3.09 -11.61
C GLU A 262 -14.55 2.73 -10.46
N ASP A 263 -14.60 1.48 -9.98
CA ASP A 263 -13.61 0.96 -9.03
C ASP A 263 -12.31 0.68 -9.77
N ILE A 264 -11.18 1.02 -9.15
CA ILE A 264 -9.85 0.76 -9.71
C ILE A 264 -9.61 -0.75 -9.80
N THR A 265 -8.99 -1.20 -10.88
CA THR A 265 -8.54 -2.60 -10.95
C THR A 265 -7.26 -2.81 -10.12
N GLU A 266 -7.05 -4.05 -9.69
CA GLU A 266 -5.84 -4.41 -8.95
C GLU A 266 -4.58 -4.11 -9.76
N ASP A 267 -4.50 -4.59 -11.01
CA ASP A 267 -3.38 -4.37 -11.92
C ASP A 267 -3.04 -2.87 -12.11
N TYR A 268 -4.07 -2.05 -12.22
CA TYR A 268 -3.87 -0.61 -12.37
C TYR A 268 -3.35 0.04 -11.07
N LEU A 269 -3.87 -0.38 -9.92
CA LEU A 269 -3.39 0.10 -8.62
C LEU A 269 -1.94 -0.33 -8.37
N TRP A 270 -1.62 -1.60 -8.67
CA TRP A 270 -0.28 -2.15 -8.54
C TRP A 270 0.75 -1.38 -9.40
N LYS A 271 0.45 -1.17 -10.68
CA LYS A 271 1.25 -0.35 -11.59
C LYS A 271 1.39 1.08 -11.10
N SER A 272 0.30 1.68 -10.62
CA SER A 272 0.31 3.05 -10.11
C SER A 272 1.19 3.21 -8.87
N LEU A 273 1.20 2.24 -7.96
CA LEU A 273 2.07 2.26 -6.79
C LEU A 273 3.56 2.16 -7.19
N LYS A 274 3.89 1.31 -8.16
CA LYS A 274 5.28 1.14 -8.64
C LYS A 274 5.79 2.36 -9.42
N ILE A 275 4.94 3.01 -10.20
CA ILE A 275 5.31 4.21 -10.96
C ILE A 275 5.48 5.42 -10.03
N ASN A 276 4.67 5.52 -8.98
CA ASN A 276 4.78 6.56 -7.96
C ASN A 276 5.90 6.26 -6.96
N THR A 277 7.10 5.97 -7.44
CA THR A 277 8.28 5.73 -6.62
C THR A 277 9.44 6.65 -7.02
N LYS A 278 10.18 7.11 -6.01
CA LYS A 278 11.48 7.75 -6.18
C LYS A 278 12.53 6.65 -6.10
N ASP A 279 13.26 6.46 -7.19
CA ASP A 279 14.37 5.50 -7.24
C ASP A 279 15.40 5.77 -6.13
N LEU A 280 15.77 4.73 -5.39
CA LEU A 280 16.74 4.75 -4.30
C LEU A 280 17.76 3.63 -4.52
N GLY A 281 18.93 3.76 -3.91
CA GLY A 281 19.97 2.72 -3.99
C GLY A 281 20.63 2.63 -5.37
N ILE A 282 20.71 1.43 -5.92
CA ILE A 282 21.24 1.18 -7.26
C ILE A 282 20.16 1.57 -8.27
N LYS A 283 20.56 2.31 -9.31
CA LYS A 283 19.61 2.81 -10.33
C LYS A 283 18.76 1.69 -10.93
N GLY A 284 17.46 1.88 -10.90
CA GLY A 284 16.44 0.93 -11.34
C GLY A 284 15.95 0.03 -10.23
N VAL A 285 15.39 -1.13 -10.58
CA VAL A 285 14.88 -2.08 -9.57
C VAL A 285 16.06 -2.76 -8.89
N ASP A 286 16.09 -2.74 -7.56
CA ASP A 286 17.08 -3.42 -6.75
C ASP A 286 16.49 -4.22 -5.60
N ARG A 287 17.32 -5.01 -4.91
CA ARG A 287 16.90 -5.98 -3.89
C ARG A 287 16.65 -5.36 -2.51
N GLU A 288 16.97 -4.09 -2.30
CA GLU A 288 16.81 -3.36 -1.04
C GLU A 288 15.60 -2.45 -1.04
N TYR A 289 15.33 -1.82 -2.19
CA TYR A 289 14.30 -0.77 -2.33
C TYR A 289 13.20 -1.13 -3.34
N GLY A 290 13.36 -2.23 -4.11
CA GLY A 290 12.47 -2.56 -5.22
C GLY A 290 12.53 -1.50 -6.32
N THR A 291 11.38 -0.97 -6.74
CA THR A 291 11.32 0.18 -7.67
C THR A 291 11.62 1.51 -7.00
N GLY A 292 11.73 1.55 -5.65
CA GLY A 292 12.11 2.71 -4.87
C GLY A 292 11.09 3.11 -3.80
N PHE A 293 11.22 4.34 -3.31
CA PHE A 293 10.40 4.94 -2.26
C PHE A 293 9.04 5.37 -2.80
N CYS A 294 7.98 4.67 -2.40
CA CYS A 294 6.61 4.92 -2.84
C CYS A 294 6.09 6.26 -2.28
N THR A 295 5.75 7.22 -3.16
CA THR A 295 5.34 8.56 -2.73
C THR A 295 4.42 9.22 -3.77
N LEU A 296 3.48 10.02 -3.29
CA LEU A 296 2.63 10.88 -4.13
C LEU A 296 3.20 12.31 -4.27
N GLN A 297 4.45 12.53 -3.85
CA GLN A 297 5.13 13.79 -4.17
C GLN A 297 5.32 13.87 -5.68
N PRO A 298 5.11 15.06 -6.29
CA PRO A 298 5.42 15.23 -7.69
C PRO A 298 6.87 14.83 -7.97
N LEU A 299 7.06 13.85 -8.81
CA LEU A 299 8.38 13.49 -9.31
C LEU A 299 8.76 14.48 -10.42
N GLU A 300 9.98 15.00 -10.38
CA GLU A 300 10.48 15.80 -11.49
C GLU A 300 10.68 14.90 -12.71
N LEU A 301 9.77 15.01 -13.68
CA LEU A 301 9.91 14.32 -14.96
C LEU A 301 10.81 15.14 -15.89
N LYS A 302 12.04 14.69 -16.06
CA LYS A 302 12.96 15.27 -17.04
C LYS A 302 12.77 14.59 -18.39
N MET A 303 12.01 15.20 -19.29
CA MET A 303 11.80 14.72 -20.65
C MET A 303 12.79 15.37 -21.63
N ILE A 304 13.46 14.56 -22.44
CA ILE A 304 14.28 15.01 -23.56
C ILE A 304 13.58 14.57 -24.84
N ILE A 305 13.11 15.54 -25.61
CA ILE A 305 12.31 15.35 -26.82
C ILE A 305 13.09 15.91 -27.99
N GLU A 306 13.29 15.10 -29.00
CA GLU A 306 13.91 15.51 -30.26
C GLU A 306 12.85 15.55 -31.37
N ASN A 307 12.80 16.65 -32.13
CA ASN A 307 11.86 16.79 -33.24
C ASN A 307 12.06 15.69 -34.30
N ASN A 308 10.97 15.12 -34.81
CA ASN A 308 10.96 14.00 -35.74
C ASN A 308 11.59 12.71 -35.23
N SER A 309 11.85 12.60 -33.91
CA SER A 309 12.33 11.39 -33.29
C SER A 309 11.17 10.44 -32.96
N ARG A 310 11.41 9.13 -33.13
CA ARG A 310 10.53 8.08 -32.56
C ARG A 310 10.97 7.66 -31.17
N TYR A 311 11.86 8.41 -30.57
CA TYR A 311 12.37 8.12 -29.24
C TYR A 311 12.24 9.35 -28.36
N LEU A 312 11.91 9.09 -27.13
CA LEU A 312 11.82 10.05 -26.05
C LEU A 312 12.65 9.51 -24.89
N LYS A 313 13.35 10.37 -24.17
CA LYS A 313 14.00 9.99 -22.90
C LYS A 313 13.21 10.59 -21.76
N VAL A 314 12.84 9.77 -20.79
CA VAL A 314 12.21 10.18 -19.52
C VAL A 314 13.11 9.74 -18.39
N ASN A 315 13.56 10.67 -17.57
CA ASN A 315 14.49 10.42 -16.47
C ASN A 315 15.75 9.63 -16.88
N GLY A 316 16.17 9.79 -18.18
CA GLY A 316 17.32 9.10 -18.77
C GLY A 316 17.01 7.77 -19.46
N GLU A 317 15.85 7.19 -19.26
CA GLU A 317 15.39 5.99 -19.96
C GLU A 317 14.85 6.31 -21.35
N LYS A 318 15.12 5.41 -22.33
CA LYS A 318 14.74 5.60 -23.72
C LYS A 318 13.49 4.80 -24.06
N TYR A 319 12.45 5.51 -24.44
CA TYR A 319 11.17 4.94 -24.87
C TYR A 319 11.01 5.07 -26.38
N ARG A 320 10.50 4.02 -27.02
CA ARG A 320 10.18 4.00 -28.44
C ARG A 320 8.71 4.31 -28.66
N LEU A 321 8.41 5.26 -29.53
CA LEU A 321 7.06 5.63 -29.92
C LEU A 321 6.68 4.98 -31.25
N GLU A 322 5.41 4.72 -31.46
CA GLU A 322 4.90 4.20 -32.74
C GLU A 322 5.03 5.25 -33.85
N LYS A 323 4.86 6.51 -33.51
CA LYS A 323 4.98 7.65 -34.44
C LYS A 323 6.06 8.61 -33.96
N ALA A 324 6.70 9.29 -34.91
CA ALA A 324 7.63 10.36 -34.58
C ALA A 324 6.93 11.55 -33.93
N ILE A 325 7.60 12.18 -32.99
CA ILE A 325 7.13 13.39 -32.31
C ILE A 325 7.31 14.56 -33.25
N SER A 326 6.24 15.34 -33.49
CA SER A 326 6.30 16.62 -34.20
C SER A 326 6.23 17.75 -33.18
N ILE A 327 7.22 18.64 -33.23
CA ILE A 327 7.23 19.86 -32.44
C ILE A 327 6.81 21.03 -33.37
N VAL A 328 5.68 21.64 -33.08
CA VAL A 328 5.14 22.78 -33.82
C VAL A 328 4.91 23.92 -32.83
N ASP A 329 5.50 25.07 -33.09
CA ASP A 329 5.41 26.27 -32.25
C ASP A 329 5.73 26.03 -30.76
N GLY A 330 6.70 25.17 -30.48
CA GLY A 330 7.11 24.81 -29.12
C GLY A 330 6.17 23.84 -28.41
N SER A 331 5.12 23.36 -29.07
CA SER A 331 4.17 22.36 -28.57
C SER A 331 4.40 21.02 -29.25
N PHE A 332 4.15 19.94 -28.56
CA PHE A 332 4.24 18.58 -29.08
C PHE A 332 3.08 17.72 -28.55
N TRP A 333 2.80 16.64 -29.27
CA TRP A 333 1.74 15.71 -28.94
C TRP A 333 2.34 14.32 -28.68
N LEU A 334 1.97 13.72 -27.59
CA LEU A 334 2.30 12.34 -27.26
C LEU A 334 1.02 11.50 -27.28
N PRO A 335 1.11 10.23 -27.69
CA PRO A 335 -0.01 9.30 -27.51
C PRO A 335 -0.44 9.25 -26.04
N GLY A 336 -1.76 9.27 -25.80
CA GLY A 336 -2.31 9.29 -24.46
C GLY A 336 -1.87 8.12 -23.59
N GLU A 337 -1.96 6.92 -24.14
CA GLU A 337 -1.50 5.68 -23.48
C GLU A 337 -0.05 5.79 -23.00
N PHE A 338 0.82 6.37 -23.85
CA PHE A 338 2.21 6.56 -23.53
C PHE A 338 2.45 7.53 -22.36
N ILE A 339 1.64 8.60 -22.26
CA ILE A 339 1.72 9.52 -21.12
C ILE A 339 1.28 8.81 -19.84
N GLY A 340 0.25 7.97 -19.89
CA GLY A 340 -0.16 7.12 -18.77
C GLY A 340 0.98 6.22 -18.28
N ASP A 341 1.63 5.53 -19.22
CA ASP A 341 2.72 4.59 -18.90
C ASP A 341 3.93 5.25 -18.24
N ILE A 342 4.29 6.48 -18.63
CA ILE A 342 5.48 7.19 -18.11
C ILE A 342 5.21 8.10 -16.92
N THR A 343 3.96 8.49 -16.70
CA THR A 343 3.59 9.44 -15.63
C THR A 343 2.76 8.80 -14.54
N GLY A 344 2.28 7.56 -14.74
CA GLY A 344 1.27 6.95 -13.89
C GLY A 344 -0.07 7.70 -13.91
N ALA A 345 -0.23 8.62 -14.86
CA ALA A 345 -1.47 9.36 -14.98
C ALA A 345 -2.57 8.47 -15.57
N TYR A 346 -3.73 8.51 -14.95
CA TYR A 346 -4.92 7.87 -15.50
C TYR A 346 -5.43 8.65 -16.70
N MET A 347 -5.58 7.96 -17.82
CA MET A 347 -6.10 8.59 -19.04
C MET A 347 -7.34 7.85 -19.50
N HIS A 348 -8.41 8.59 -19.64
CA HIS A 348 -9.66 8.12 -20.19
C HIS A 348 -10.07 9.01 -21.38
N TYR A 349 -10.24 8.40 -22.55
CA TYR A 349 -10.74 9.06 -23.72
C TYR A 349 -12.17 8.58 -24.00
N THR A 350 -13.12 9.50 -24.02
CA THR A 350 -14.47 9.23 -24.48
C THR A 350 -14.67 9.78 -25.90
N GLU A 351 -14.98 8.91 -26.85
CA GLU A 351 -15.26 9.30 -28.22
C GLU A 351 -16.44 10.28 -28.32
N GLU A 352 -17.44 10.14 -27.43
CA GLU A 352 -18.63 10.98 -27.41
C GLU A 352 -18.32 12.43 -27.01
N GLU A 353 -17.41 12.66 -26.06
CA GLU A 353 -17.06 13.99 -25.57
C GLU A 353 -15.83 14.57 -26.26
N LYS A 354 -15.03 13.78 -26.97
CA LYS A 354 -13.70 14.16 -27.53
C LYS A 354 -12.77 14.81 -26.50
N ILE A 355 -12.94 14.44 -25.23
CA ILE A 355 -12.19 14.98 -24.10
C ILE A 355 -11.26 13.90 -23.56
N LEU A 356 -9.99 14.24 -23.44
CA LEU A 356 -9.00 13.45 -22.73
C LEU A 356 -8.96 13.92 -21.28
N LYS A 357 -9.41 13.07 -20.34
CA LYS A 357 -9.26 13.30 -18.91
C LYS A 357 -8.00 12.62 -18.43
N TYR A 358 -7.16 13.32 -17.69
CA TYR A 358 -5.98 12.74 -17.03
C TYR A 358 -6.00 13.12 -15.55
N SER A 359 -5.49 12.23 -14.72
CA SER A 359 -5.25 12.50 -13.30
C SER A 359 -3.94 11.84 -12.87
N TYR A 360 -3.18 12.55 -12.05
CA TYR A 360 -1.98 12.02 -11.38
C TYR A 360 -2.37 11.45 -10.03
#